data_847048480ac9656ae9ecc39ccb65855b
#
_entry.id   847048480ac9656ae9ecc39ccb65855b
#
_cell.length_a   1.000
_cell.length_b   1.000
_cell.length_c   1.000
_cell.angle_alpha   90.00
_cell.angle_beta   90.00
_cell.angle_gamma   90.00
#
_symmetry.space_group_name_H-M   'P 1'
#
loop_
_entity.id
_entity.type
_entity.pdbx_description
1 polymer ?
#
loop_
_entity_poly.entity_id
_entity_poly.type
_entity_poly.pdbx_seq_one_letter_code
_entity_poly.pdbx_strand_id
1 'polypeptide(L)'
;YVIVLFTTFTGIMQGKGVSVVSFMNIPVSIILGIVIGLLTGWLLAKYFEKVHIRDTVKVLIMLSISFLLVAAEDHMTMAITFSALIAVMFLGVSLQKYREPVAKRISVKCGKLWVAAEVFLFVLVGATVNIGYLSHVGIKAVVLICGALIFRMAGVFVCLLGTDMNGKEKLFTMMAYTPKATVQAAIGGIPLALGFACGDVVLTVAVLAIVLTAPLGAFAIDSSYKKFLAKNK
;
A
#
# COMPACT_ATOMS: atom_id res chain seq x y z
N TYR A 1 0.73 4.79 6.67
CA TYR A 1 1.53 5.97 6.99
C TYR A 1 1.97 6.71 5.72
N VAL A 2 2.61 6.04 4.76
CA VAL A 2 3.07 6.65 3.48
C VAL A 2 1.92 7.28 2.70
N ILE A 3 0.79 6.61 2.58
CA ILE A 3 -0.39 7.12 1.86
C ILE A 3 -0.91 8.38 2.55
N VAL A 4 -1.00 8.39 3.88
CA VAL A 4 -1.47 9.55 4.65
C VAL A 4 -0.53 10.75 4.48
N LEU A 5 0.79 10.53 4.52
CA LEU A 5 1.76 11.59 4.23
C LEU A 5 1.60 12.11 2.79
N PHE A 6 1.44 11.23 1.83
CA PHE A 6 1.26 11.60 0.44
C PHE A 6 -0.01 12.44 0.24
N THR A 7 -1.15 12.05 0.82
CA THR A 7 -2.39 12.83 0.74
C THR A 7 -2.26 14.18 1.42
N THR A 8 -1.49 14.26 2.52
CA THR A 8 -1.20 15.54 3.18
C THR A 8 -0.38 16.47 2.26
N PHE A 9 0.68 15.95 1.62
CA PHE A 9 1.48 16.74 0.68
C PHE A 9 0.67 17.19 -0.55
N THR A 10 -0.16 16.32 -1.10
CA THR A 10 -1.03 16.70 -2.23
C THR A 10 -2.06 17.75 -1.83
N GLY A 11 -2.59 17.68 -0.61
CA GLY A 11 -3.48 18.71 -0.05
C GLY A 11 -2.79 20.07 0.11
N ILE A 12 -1.54 20.09 0.55
CA ILE A 12 -0.73 21.32 0.65
C ILE A 12 -0.52 21.93 -0.76
N MET A 13 -0.20 21.10 -1.75
CA MET A 13 -0.03 21.56 -3.14
C MET A 13 -1.33 22.09 -3.76
N GLN A 14 -2.50 21.66 -3.29
CA GLN A 14 -3.80 22.20 -3.68
C GLN A 14 -4.13 23.54 -3.02
N GLY A 15 -3.20 24.13 -2.26
CA GLY A 15 -3.42 25.42 -1.56
C GLY A 15 -4.22 25.29 -0.25
N LYS A 16 -4.50 24.09 0.21
CA LYS A 16 -4.99 23.84 1.56
C LYS A 16 -3.81 24.08 2.50
N GLY A 17 -3.70 25.27 3.09
CA GLY A 17 -2.56 25.71 3.90
C GLY A 17 -2.12 24.65 4.93
N VAL A 18 -0.83 24.66 5.27
CA VAL A 18 -0.26 23.81 6.34
C VAL A 18 -0.86 24.28 7.67
N SER A 19 -1.99 23.69 8.06
CA SER A 19 -2.56 23.88 9.38
C SER A 19 -2.00 22.82 10.32
N VAL A 20 -1.64 23.20 11.52
CA VAL A 20 -1.32 22.25 12.61
C VAL A 20 -2.46 21.25 12.79
N VAL A 21 -3.70 21.66 12.51
CA VAL A 21 -4.89 20.79 12.49
C VAL A 21 -4.77 19.67 11.45
N SER A 22 -4.15 19.92 10.30
CA SER A 22 -3.93 18.88 9.26
C SER A 22 -2.98 17.79 9.75
N PHE A 23 -1.95 18.13 10.52
CA PHE A 23 -1.06 17.14 11.14
C PHE A 23 -1.72 16.38 12.28
N MET A 24 -2.55 17.02 13.08
CA MET A 24 -3.33 16.35 14.13
C MET A 24 -4.43 15.46 13.57
N ASN A 25 -4.93 15.73 12.38
CA ASN A 25 -5.92 14.88 11.72
C ASN A 25 -5.33 13.52 11.28
N ILE A 26 -4.01 13.41 11.08
CA ILE A 26 -3.37 12.14 10.70
C ILE A 26 -3.60 11.05 11.76
N PRO A 27 -3.20 11.21 13.03
CA PRO A 27 -3.45 10.20 14.05
C PRO A 27 -4.95 9.99 14.31
N VAL A 28 -5.75 11.03 14.23
CA VAL A 28 -7.21 10.94 14.41
C VAL A 28 -7.85 10.11 13.30
N SER A 29 -7.49 10.33 12.05
CA SER A 29 -8.01 9.55 10.92
C SER A 29 -7.60 8.06 10.99
N ILE A 30 -6.42 7.77 11.50
CA ILE A 30 -5.96 6.39 11.76
C ILE A 30 -6.83 5.74 12.83
N ILE A 31 -7.02 6.40 13.98
CA ILE A 31 -7.82 5.87 15.09
C ILE A 31 -9.27 5.65 14.65
N LEU A 32 -9.87 6.62 13.95
CA LEU A 32 -11.22 6.48 13.42
C LEU A 32 -11.32 5.34 12.41
N GLY A 33 -10.34 5.20 11.53
CA GLY A 33 -10.26 4.06 10.59
C GLY A 33 -10.23 2.71 11.32
N ILE A 34 -9.45 2.60 12.39
CA ILE A 34 -9.39 1.38 13.23
C ILE A 34 -10.77 1.09 13.84
N VAL A 35 -11.40 2.08 14.46
CA VAL A 35 -12.69 1.90 15.13
C VAL A 35 -13.79 1.51 14.13
N ILE A 36 -13.88 2.23 13.01
CA ILE A 36 -14.86 1.93 11.95
C ILE A 36 -14.62 0.54 11.36
N GLY A 37 -13.35 0.18 11.10
CA GLY A 37 -12.98 -1.12 10.57
C GLY A 37 -13.32 -2.28 11.52
N LEU A 38 -13.03 -2.13 12.81
CA LEU A 38 -13.39 -3.12 13.83
C LEU A 38 -14.90 -3.28 13.96
N LEU A 39 -15.66 -2.18 13.98
CA LEU A 39 -17.12 -2.18 14.05
C LEU A 39 -17.74 -2.86 12.83
N THR A 40 -17.35 -2.46 11.63
CA THR A 40 -17.89 -3.04 10.39
C THR A 40 -17.54 -4.51 10.26
N GLY A 41 -16.31 -4.91 10.63
CA GLY A 41 -15.89 -6.31 10.62
C GLY A 41 -16.64 -7.17 11.65
N TRP A 42 -16.92 -6.63 12.84
CA TRP A 42 -17.74 -7.30 13.85
C TRP A 42 -19.19 -7.47 13.39
N LEU A 43 -19.80 -6.42 12.80
CA LEU A 43 -21.13 -6.50 12.22
C LEU A 43 -21.22 -7.56 11.11
N LEU A 44 -20.22 -7.59 10.23
CA LEU A 44 -20.11 -8.60 9.18
C LEU A 44 -19.96 -10.01 9.74
N ALA A 45 -19.12 -10.19 10.75
CA ALA A 45 -18.94 -11.48 11.40
C ALA A 45 -20.26 -12.01 11.98
N LYS A 46 -21.01 -11.13 12.66
CA LYS A 46 -22.33 -11.45 13.22
C LYS A 46 -23.38 -11.72 12.12
N TYR A 47 -23.33 -10.98 11.02
CA TYR A 47 -24.19 -11.23 9.85
C TYR A 47 -23.92 -12.60 9.23
N PHE A 48 -22.64 -12.94 8.99
CA PHE A 48 -22.24 -14.23 8.44
C PHE A 48 -22.47 -15.42 9.38
N GLU A 49 -22.71 -15.17 10.65
CA GLU A 49 -23.15 -16.18 11.60
C GLU A 49 -24.60 -16.56 11.41
N LYS A 50 -25.46 -15.56 11.22
CA LYS A 50 -26.90 -15.76 11.08
C LYS A 50 -27.30 -16.25 9.69
N VAL A 51 -26.59 -15.79 8.65
CA VAL A 51 -26.97 -16.03 7.26
C VAL A 51 -25.96 -16.95 6.58
N HIS A 52 -26.39 -18.14 6.23
CA HIS A 52 -25.58 -19.14 5.52
C HIS A 52 -25.59 -18.86 4.01
N ILE A 53 -24.69 -18.02 3.55
CA ILE A 53 -24.50 -17.67 2.14
C ILE A 53 -23.19 -18.24 1.59
N ARG A 54 -23.13 -18.39 0.26
CA ARG A 54 -21.92 -18.88 -0.43
C ARG A 54 -20.74 -17.94 -0.20
N ASP A 55 -19.53 -18.50 -0.09
CA ASP A 55 -18.31 -17.70 0.16
C ASP A 55 -18.04 -16.66 -0.93
N THR A 56 -18.48 -16.89 -2.18
CA THR A 56 -18.37 -15.89 -3.26
C THR A 56 -19.21 -14.65 -2.97
N VAL A 57 -20.44 -14.83 -2.44
CA VAL A 57 -21.30 -13.71 -2.05
C VAL A 57 -20.71 -12.96 -0.87
N LYS A 58 -20.08 -13.66 0.08
CA LYS A 58 -19.36 -13.02 1.21
C LYS A 58 -18.21 -12.13 0.72
N VAL A 59 -17.45 -12.59 -0.29
CA VAL A 59 -16.39 -11.78 -0.91
C VAL A 59 -16.98 -10.53 -1.58
N LEU A 60 -18.10 -10.66 -2.32
CA LEU A 60 -18.75 -9.52 -2.96
C LEU A 60 -19.25 -8.50 -1.92
N ILE A 61 -19.88 -8.95 -0.85
CA ILE A 61 -20.33 -8.07 0.25
C ILE A 61 -19.13 -7.34 0.87
N MET A 62 -18.04 -8.07 1.14
CA MET A 62 -16.84 -7.48 1.72
C MET A 62 -16.20 -6.43 0.80
N LEU A 63 -16.12 -6.72 -0.52
CA LEU A 63 -15.64 -5.77 -1.51
C LEU A 63 -16.56 -4.54 -1.61
N SER A 64 -17.88 -4.74 -1.65
CA SER A 64 -18.86 -3.65 -1.70
C SER A 64 -18.72 -2.72 -0.49
N ILE A 65 -18.57 -3.27 0.71
CA ILE A 65 -18.34 -2.47 1.92
C ILE A 65 -17.00 -1.76 1.86
N SER A 66 -15.95 -2.40 1.34
CA SER A 66 -14.65 -1.76 1.18
C SER A 66 -14.72 -0.56 0.23
N PHE A 67 -15.41 -0.69 -0.90
CA PHE A 67 -15.64 0.42 -1.83
C PHE A 67 -16.51 1.52 -1.23
N LEU A 68 -17.56 1.16 -0.46
CA LEU A 68 -18.38 2.15 0.24
C LEU A 68 -17.56 2.93 1.28
N LEU A 69 -16.65 2.28 2.01
CA LEU A 69 -15.76 2.97 2.96
C LEU A 69 -14.83 3.94 2.24
N VAL A 70 -14.26 3.56 1.10
CA VAL A 70 -13.40 4.45 0.30
C VAL A 70 -14.22 5.61 -0.25
N ALA A 71 -15.39 5.36 -0.82
CA ALA A 71 -16.27 6.41 -1.32
C ALA A 71 -16.74 7.36 -0.20
N ALA A 72 -16.98 6.83 1.00
CA ALA A 72 -17.33 7.65 2.16
C ALA A 72 -16.17 8.58 2.59
N GLU A 73 -14.91 8.09 2.56
CA GLU A 73 -13.72 8.93 2.79
C GLU A 73 -13.66 10.09 1.80
N ASP A 74 -13.83 9.80 0.50
CA ASP A 74 -13.74 10.79 -0.58
C ASP A 74 -14.84 11.86 -0.52
N HIS A 75 -16.03 11.50 -0.04
CA HIS A 75 -17.16 12.42 0.06
C HIS A 75 -17.22 13.17 1.40
N MET A 76 -16.41 12.80 2.39
CA MET A 76 -16.38 13.53 3.66
C MET A 76 -15.63 14.85 3.51
N THR A 77 -16.38 15.95 3.41
CA THR A 77 -15.86 17.34 3.42
C THR A 77 -15.62 17.88 4.84
N MET A 78 -15.78 17.05 5.86
CA MET A 78 -15.59 17.45 7.26
C MET A 78 -14.11 17.68 7.60
N ALA A 79 -13.87 18.52 8.60
CA ALA A 79 -12.52 18.80 9.12
C ALA A 79 -11.80 17.54 9.66
N ILE A 80 -12.56 16.50 9.99
CA ILE A 80 -12.05 15.21 10.48
C ILE A 80 -12.51 14.13 9.50
N THR A 81 -11.55 13.48 8.83
CA THR A 81 -11.76 12.33 7.94
C THR A 81 -11.24 11.07 8.61
N PHE A 82 -11.75 9.91 8.21
CA PHE A 82 -11.18 8.62 8.61
C PHE A 82 -10.40 7.99 7.44
N SER A 83 -9.42 7.15 7.72
CA SER A 83 -8.70 6.41 6.68
C SER A 83 -9.44 5.14 6.31
N ALA A 84 -10.07 5.10 5.13
CA ALA A 84 -10.81 3.94 4.63
C ALA A 84 -9.90 2.71 4.42
N LEU A 85 -8.67 2.90 3.97
CA LEU A 85 -7.73 1.79 3.78
C LEU A 85 -7.39 1.11 5.11
N ILE A 86 -7.21 1.89 6.18
CA ILE A 86 -7.03 1.36 7.53
C ILE A 86 -8.31 0.67 8.00
N ALA A 87 -9.48 1.26 7.74
CA ALA A 87 -10.75 0.64 8.09
C ALA A 87 -10.94 -0.72 7.40
N VAL A 88 -10.64 -0.83 6.11
CA VAL A 88 -10.69 -2.11 5.37
C VAL A 88 -9.71 -3.15 5.94
N MET A 89 -8.51 -2.72 6.31
CA MET A 89 -7.54 -3.61 6.95
C MET A 89 -8.07 -4.15 8.29
N PHE A 90 -8.58 -3.28 9.15
CA PHE A 90 -9.12 -3.68 10.46
C PHE A 90 -10.46 -4.41 10.37
N LEU A 91 -11.25 -4.22 9.30
CA LEU A 91 -12.39 -5.06 8.96
C LEU A 91 -11.94 -6.51 8.77
N GLY A 92 -10.85 -6.74 8.03
CA GLY A 92 -10.26 -8.07 7.85
C GLY A 92 -9.77 -8.68 9.16
N VAL A 93 -9.07 -7.91 10.00
CA VAL A 93 -8.60 -8.32 11.32
C VAL A 93 -9.77 -8.71 12.24
N SER A 94 -10.82 -7.90 12.26
CA SER A 94 -12.02 -8.17 13.06
C SER A 94 -12.72 -9.45 12.59
N LEU A 95 -12.89 -9.62 11.28
CA LEU A 95 -13.48 -10.84 10.73
C LEU A 95 -12.64 -12.08 11.06
N GLN A 96 -11.32 -11.98 11.01
CA GLN A 96 -10.41 -13.06 11.40
C GLN A 96 -10.55 -13.41 12.88
N LYS A 97 -10.67 -12.39 13.76
CA LYS A 97 -10.80 -12.59 15.21
C LYS A 97 -12.10 -13.30 15.57
N TYR A 98 -13.23 -12.92 14.96
CA TYR A 98 -14.55 -13.42 15.34
C TYR A 98 -14.99 -14.65 14.54
N ARG A 99 -14.54 -14.80 13.29
CA ARG A 99 -14.93 -15.89 12.38
C ARG A 99 -13.77 -16.38 11.52
N GLU A 100 -12.72 -16.86 12.15
CA GLU A 100 -11.50 -17.34 11.50
C GLU A 100 -11.72 -18.28 10.31
N PRO A 101 -12.61 -19.33 10.39
CA PRO A 101 -12.81 -20.23 9.25
C PRO A 101 -13.41 -19.52 8.03
N VAL A 102 -14.25 -18.50 8.24
CA VAL A 102 -14.83 -17.69 7.16
C VAL A 102 -13.77 -16.78 6.57
N ALA A 103 -12.98 -16.11 7.42
CA ALA A 103 -11.89 -15.23 7.02
C ALA A 103 -10.85 -15.97 6.16
N LYS A 104 -10.45 -17.18 6.54
CA LYS A 104 -9.52 -18.02 5.76
C LYS A 104 -10.07 -18.33 4.36
N ARG A 105 -11.35 -18.73 4.25
CA ARG A 105 -11.96 -19.03 2.94
C ARG A 105 -12.09 -17.80 2.05
N ILE A 106 -12.43 -16.64 2.63
CA ILE A 106 -12.50 -15.36 1.93
C ILE A 106 -11.09 -14.95 1.47
N SER A 107 -10.08 -15.04 2.34
CA SER A 107 -8.68 -14.69 2.03
C SER A 107 -8.16 -15.46 0.82
N VAL A 108 -8.41 -16.76 0.71
CA VAL A 108 -8.01 -17.56 -0.47
C VAL A 108 -8.65 -17.04 -1.76
N LYS A 109 -9.91 -16.63 -1.71
CA LYS A 109 -10.62 -16.07 -2.89
C LYS A 109 -10.12 -14.67 -3.21
N CYS A 110 -9.91 -13.83 -2.22
CA CYS A 110 -9.33 -12.50 -2.40
C CYS A 110 -7.91 -12.58 -2.98
N GLY A 111 -7.10 -13.58 -2.56
CA GLY A 111 -5.78 -13.80 -3.14
C GLY A 111 -5.83 -14.11 -4.64
N LYS A 112 -6.82 -14.87 -5.11
CA LYS A 112 -7.01 -15.12 -6.56
C LYS A 112 -7.46 -13.85 -7.32
N LEU A 113 -8.33 -13.05 -6.71
CA LEU A 113 -8.74 -11.76 -7.29
C LEU A 113 -7.58 -10.77 -7.32
N TRP A 114 -6.73 -10.80 -6.30
CA TRP A 114 -5.54 -9.95 -6.22
C TRP A 114 -4.61 -10.14 -7.43
N VAL A 115 -4.35 -11.38 -7.84
CA VAL A 115 -3.48 -11.66 -8.99
C VAL A 115 -4.01 -11.00 -10.27
N ALA A 116 -5.32 -11.08 -10.52
CA ALA A 116 -5.94 -10.41 -11.66
C ALA A 116 -5.89 -8.88 -11.53
N ALA A 117 -6.22 -8.36 -10.35
CA ALA A 117 -6.21 -6.92 -10.08
C ALA A 117 -4.79 -6.33 -10.20
N GLU A 118 -3.77 -7.04 -9.77
CA GLU A 118 -2.37 -6.65 -9.87
C GLU A 118 -1.93 -6.53 -11.33
N VAL A 119 -2.28 -7.50 -12.18
CA VAL A 119 -1.99 -7.42 -13.62
C VAL A 119 -2.67 -6.21 -14.25
N PHE A 120 -3.96 -5.98 -13.98
CA PHE A 120 -4.66 -4.80 -14.48
C PHE A 120 -4.02 -3.49 -14.00
N LEU A 121 -3.65 -3.42 -12.72
CA LEU A 121 -2.99 -2.24 -12.17
C LEU A 121 -1.70 -1.90 -12.92
N PHE A 122 -0.81 -2.88 -13.11
CA PHE A 122 0.46 -2.63 -13.79
C PHE A 122 0.29 -2.32 -15.27
N VAL A 123 -0.65 -2.98 -15.95
CA VAL A 123 -0.93 -2.69 -17.38
C VAL A 123 -1.49 -1.29 -17.54
N LEU A 124 -2.48 -0.90 -16.74
CA LEU A 124 -3.08 0.44 -16.81
C LEU A 124 -2.09 1.53 -16.47
N VAL A 125 -1.35 1.37 -15.37
CA VAL A 125 -0.32 2.35 -14.96
C VAL A 125 0.78 2.44 -16.02
N GLY A 126 1.21 1.31 -16.59
CA GLY A 126 2.20 1.29 -17.69
C GLY A 126 1.69 2.01 -18.93
N ALA A 127 0.41 1.84 -19.29
CA ALA A 127 -0.21 2.47 -20.45
C ALA A 127 -0.35 3.99 -20.30
N THR A 128 -0.45 4.52 -19.07
CA THR A 128 -0.56 5.96 -18.83
C THR A 128 0.78 6.70 -18.84
N VAL A 129 1.92 5.97 -18.87
CA VAL A 129 3.24 6.60 -18.89
C VAL A 129 3.56 7.20 -20.23
N ASN A 130 3.91 8.48 -20.24
CA ASN A 130 4.40 9.16 -21.43
C ASN A 130 5.92 8.91 -21.60
N ILE A 131 6.28 8.08 -22.58
CA ILE A 131 7.67 7.69 -22.87
C ILE A 131 8.53 8.91 -23.24
N GLY A 132 7.95 9.98 -23.78
CA GLY A 132 8.68 11.22 -24.09
C GLY A 132 9.33 11.87 -22.86
N TYR A 133 8.70 11.76 -21.68
CA TYR A 133 9.30 12.27 -20.45
C TYR A 133 10.50 11.44 -19.97
N LEU A 134 10.59 10.18 -20.37
CA LEU A 134 11.68 9.29 -19.98
C LEU A 134 13.05 9.79 -20.47
N SER A 135 13.09 10.40 -21.67
CA SER A 135 14.32 10.94 -22.25
C SER A 135 14.83 12.18 -21.48
N HIS A 136 13.92 12.99 -20.94
CA HIS A 136 14.28 14.23 -20.23
C HIS A 136 14.53 14.05 -18.75
N VAL A 137 13.86 13.11 -18.11
CA VAL A 137 13.87 12.90 -16.65
C VAL A 137 14.66 11.64 -16.24
N GLY A 138 14.90 10.71 -17.19
CA GLY A 138 15.37 9.36 -16.92
C GLY A 138 16.61 9.27 -16.03
N ILE A 139 17.71 9.96 -16.36
CA ILE A 139 18.95 9.89 -15.56
C ILE A 139 18.74 10.50 -14.18
N LYS A 140 18.07 11.64 -14.08
CA LYS A 140 17.79 12.31 -12.80
C LYS A 140 16.87 11.45 -11.93
N ALA A 141 15.89 10.78 -12.54
CA ALA A 141 15.00 9.85 -11.86
C ALA A 141 15.74 8.62 -11.32
N VAL A 142 16.66 8.04 -12.12
CA VAL A 142 17.48 6.90 -11.66
C VAL A 142 18.36 7.30 -10.47
N VAL A 143 19.03 8.45 -10.51
CA VAL A 143 19.83 8.96 -9.39
C VAL A 143 18.96 9.16 -8.15
N LEU A 144 17.77 9.76 -8.31
CA LEU A 144 16.82 9.94 -7.21
C LEU A 144 16.37 8.61 -6.60
N ILE A 145 16.03 7.63 -7.46
CA ILE A 145 15.61 6.29 -7.02
C ILE A 145 16.74 5.60 -6.28
N CYS A 146 17.97 5.62 -6.82
CA CYS A 146 19.14 5.02 -6.16
C CYS A 146 19.43 5.68 -4.81
N GLY A 147 19.39 7.02 -4.74
CA GLY A 147 19.55 7.75 -3.50
C GLY A 147 18.48 7.37 -2.47
N ALA A 148 17.21 7.36 -2.87
CA ALA A 148 16.11 6.96 -1.99
C ALA A 148 16.23 5.49 -1.51
N LEU A 149 16.76 4.58 -2.34
CA LEU A 149 17.03 3.20 -1.94
C LEU A 149 18.14 3.11 -0.88
N ILE A 150 19.21 3.88 -1.01
CA ILE A 150 20.29 3.91 -0.02
C ILE A 150 19.75 4.35 1.35
N PHE A 151 18.98 5.46 1.39
CA PHE A 151 18.35 5.91 2.63
C PHE A 151 17.38 4.88 3.20
N ARG A 152 16.62 4.21 2.35
CA ARG A 152 15.69 3.14 2.78
C ARG A 152 16.45 1.96 3.37
N MET A 153 17.52 1.49 2.72
CA MET A 153 18.36 0.41 3.23
C MET A 153 19.00 0.77 4.56
N ALA A 154 19.49 2.00 4.70
CA ALA A 154 20.02 2.51 5.97
C ALA A 154 18.94 2.53 7.06
N GLY A 155 17.71 2.97 6.75
CA GLY A 155 16.59 2.94 7.69
C GLY A 155 16.22 1.52 8.13
N VAL A 156 16.16 0.57 7.20
CA VAL A 156 15.92 -0.86 7.54
C VAL A 156 17.05 -1.38 8.41
N PHE A 157 18.31 -1.08 8.10
CA PHE A 157 19.45 -1.48 8.91
C PHE A 157 19.34 -0.97 10.34
N VAL A 158 19.01 0.31 10.53
CA VAL A 158 18.80 0.90 11.87
C VAL A 158 17.68 0.17 12.63
N CYS A 159 16.57 -0.16 11.96
CA CYS A 159 15.47 -0.94 12.57
C CYS A 159 15.89 -2.36 12.98
N LEU A 160 16.90 -2.93 12.32
CA LEU A 160 17.41 -4.26 12.62
C LEU A 160 18.52 -4.25 13.70
N LEU A 161 18.97 -3.06 14.13
CA LEU A 161 19.89 -2.95 15.28
C LEU A 161 19.16 -3.39 16.54
N GLY A 162 19.78 -4.28 17.30
CA GLY A 162 19.17 -4.83 18.53
C GLY A 162 18.29 -6.08 18.31
N THR A 163 18.17 -6.58 17.06
CA THR A 163 17.55 -7.89 16.83
C THR A 163 18.59 -9.00 16.86
N ASP A 164 18.17 -10.21 17.29
CA ASP A 164 19.02 -11.42 17.37
C ASP A 164 19.36 -12.02 15.98
N MET A 165 19.09 -11.30 14.92
CA MET A 165 19.34 -11.73 13.54
C MET A 165 20.84 -11.69 13.22
N ASN A 166 21.31 -12.73 12.49
CA ASN A 166 22.68 -12.79 12.01
C ASN A 166 22.95 -11.69 10.95
N GLY A 167 24.21 -11.26 10.78
CA GLY A 167 24.57 -10.24 9.81
C GLY A 167 24.12 -10.56 8.38
N LYS A 168 24.14 -11.85 7.99
CA LYS A 168 23.63 -12.33 6.70
C LYS A 168 22.11 -12.19 6.58
N GLU A 169 21.39 -12.48 7.63
CA GLU A 169 19.92 -12.34 7.70
C GLU A 169 19.50 -10.86 7.66
N LYS A 170 20.24 -9.99 8.35
CA LYS A 170 20.05 -8.53 8.28
C LYS A 170 20.25 -8.02 6.85
N LEU A 171 21.31 -8.46 6.18
CA LEU A 171 21.58 -8.08 4.79
C LEU A 171 20.47 -8.59 3.86
N PHE A 172 20.02 -9.84 4.04
CA PHE A 172 18.92 -10.40 3.27
C PHE A 172 17.64 -9.57 3.47
N THR A 173 17.32 -9.21 4.72
CA THR A 173 16.15 -8.39 5.02
C THR A 173 16.23 -7.02 4.36
N MET A 174 17.40 -6.37 4.38
CA MET A 174 17.60 -5.09 3.67
C MET A 174 17.34 -5.25 2.17
N MET A 175 17.85 -6.32 1.55
CA MET A 175 17.61 -6.62 0.12
C MET A 175 16.14 -6.94 -0.16
N ALA A 176 15.47 -7.68 0.71
CA ALA A 176 14.05 -8.03 0.58
C ALA A 176 13.12 -6.80 0.65
N TYR A 177 13.55 -5.74 1.30
CA TYR A 177 12.81 -4.47 1.36
C TYR A 177 13.10 -3.54 0.16
N THR A 178 13.98 -3.93 -0.79
CA THR A 178 14.33 -3.10 -1.95
C THR A 178 13.21 -3.01 -3.00
N PRO A 179 12.49 -4.11 -3.36
CA PRO A 179 11.46 -4.05 -4.37
C PRO A 179 10.35 -3.06 -4.02
N LYS A 180 9.93 -2.28 -5.00
CA LYS A 180 8.80 -1.35 -4.92
C LYS A 180 7.85 -1.70 -6.05
N ALA A 181 6.56 -1.79 -5.75
CA ALA A 181 5.59 -2.15 -6.77
C ALA A 181 4.21 -1.49 -6.53
N THR A 182 3.33 -2.14 -5.79
CA THR A 182 1.91 -1.83 -5.75
C THR A 182 1.57 -0.45 -5.19
N VAL A 183 2.26 0.02 -4.15
CA VAL A 183 2.00 1.33 -3.55
C VAL A 183 2.37 2.46 -4.52
N GLN A 184 3.53 2.35 -5.18
CA GLN A 184 3.94 3.34 -6.18
C GLN A 184 2.99 3.35 -7.39
N ALA A 185 2.55 2.18 -7.85
CA ALA A 185 1.57 2.08 -8.93
C ALA A 185 0.23 2.73 -8.54
N ALA A 186 -0.25 2.47 -7.32
CA ALA A 186 -1.53 2.98 -6.86
C ALA A 186 -1.54 4.51 -6.67
N ILE A 187 -0.48 5.08 -6.09
CA ILE A 187 -0.44 6.52 -5.75
C ILE A 187 0.27 7.37 -6.80
N GLY A 188 1.09 6.77 -7.67
CA GLY A 188 1.91 7.51 -8.65
C GLY A 188 1.08 8.28 -9.68
N GLY A 189 -0.12 7.82 -10.01
CA GLY A 189 -1.04 8.48 -10.93
C GLY A 189 -1.89 9.60 -10.32
N ILE A 190 -1.97 9.69 -8.99
CA ILE A 190 -2.85 10.67 -8.31
C ILE A 190 -2.50 12.12 -8.65
N PRO A 191 -1.23 12.56 -8.63
CA PRO A 191 -0.89 13.94 -8.99
C PRO A 191 -1.28 14.30 -10.41
N LEU A 192 -1.19 13.35 -11.36
CA LEU A 192 -1.62 13.53 -12.73
C LEU A 192 -3.15 13.67 -12.81
N ALA A 193 -3.89 12.81 -12.11
CA ALA A 193 -5.35 12.86 -12.04
C ALA A 193 -5.86 14.16 -11.39
N LEU A 194 -5.10 14.75 -10.47
CA LEU A 194 -5.38 16.04 -9.83
C LEU A 194 -4.97 17.27 -10.70
N GLY A 195 -4.40 17.04 -11.88
CA GLY A 195 -4.00 18.10 -12.79
C GLY A 195 -2.75 18.89 -12.38
N PHE A 196 -1.88 18.31 -11.52
CA PHE A 196 -0.63 18.96 -11.14
C PHE A 196 0.36 18.99 -12.31
N ALA A 197 1.04 20.12 -12.50
CA ALA A 197 2.07 20.28 -13.53
C ALA A 197 3.21 19.26 -13.44
N CYS A 198 3.46 18.71 -12.25
CA CYS A 198 4.46 17.66 -12.03
C CYS A 198 3.91 16.24 -12.16
N GLY A 199 2.62 16.07 -12.48
CA GLY A 199 1.92 14.78 -12.50
C GLY A 199 2.60 13.74 -13.39
N ASP A 200 2.94 14.09 -14.63
CA ASP A 200 3.64 13.22 -15.58
C ASP A 200 5.02 12.78 -15.06
N VAL A 201 5.76 13.71 -14.44
CA VAL A 201 7.09 13.43 -13.89
C VAL A 201 6.96 12.45 -12.71
N VAL A 202 6.02 12.68 -11.80
CA VAL A 202 5.80 11.81 -10.63
C VAL A 202 5.40 10.41 -11.08
N LEU A 203 4.47 10.29 -12.02
CA LEU A 203 4.04 9.01 -12.59
C LEU A 203 5.23 8.28 -13.26
N THR A 204 6.00 8.98 -14.09
CA THR A 204 7.16 8.42 -14.79
C THR A 204 8.21 7.92 -13.79
N VAL A 205 8.52 8.68 -12.75
CA VAL A 205 9.46 8.27 -11.69
C VAL A 205 8.92 7.06 -10.92
N ALA A 206 7.62 7.03 -10.61
CA ALA A 206 7.01 5.91 -9.91
C ALA A 206 7.11 4.61 -10.72
N VAL A 207 6.79 4.66 -12.01
CA VAL A 207 6.87 3.49 -12.91
C VAL A 207 8.31 3.06 -13.13
N LEU A 208 9.22 4.01 -13.35
CA LEU A 208 10.65 3.71 -13.48
C LEU A 208 11.20 3.04 -12.22
N ALA A 209 10.78 3.50 -11.03
CA ALA A 209 11.15 2.87 -9.77
C ALA A 209 10.67 1.42 -9.69
N ILE A 210 9.46 1.11 -10.16
CA ILE A 210 8.93 -0.26 -10.20
C ILE A 210 9.75 -1.12 -11.16
N VAL A 211 9.95 -0.65 -12.40
CA VAL A 211 10.66 -1.39 -13.46
C VAL A 211 12.11 -1.70 -13.05
N LEU A 212 12.77 -0.78 -12.36
CA LEU A 212 14.14 -0.98 -11.90
C LEU A 212 14.20 -1.86 -10.65
N THR A 213 13.34 -1.60 -9.65
CA THR A 213 13.55 -2.22 -8.33
C THR A 213 12.85 -3.57 -8.18
N ALA A 214 11.74 -3.82 -8.86
CA ALA A 214 11.00 -5.07 -8.69
C ALA A 214 11.76 -6.27 -9.29
N PRO A 215 12.24 -6.25 -10.55
CA PRO A 215 13.01 -7.36 -11.11
C PRO A 215 14.35 -7.56 -10.39
N LEU A 216 15.10 -6.47 -10.13
CA LEU A 216 16.38 -6.54 -9.43
C LEU A 216 16.23 -7.09 -8.02
N GLY A 217 15.20 -6.66 -7.29
CA GLY A 217 14.91 -7.14 -5.96
C GLY A 217 14.46 -8.59 -5.95
N ALA A 218 13.60 -9.02 -6.87
CA ALA A 218 13.19 -10.41 -7.02
C ALA A 218 14.41 -11.32 -7.29
N PHE A 219 15.26 -10.95 -8.24
CA PHE A 219 16.49 -11.68 -8.54
C PHE A 219 17.46 -11.73 -7.35
N ALA A 220 17.63 -10.63 -6.64
CA ALA A 220 18.47 -10.56 -5.45
C ALA A 220 17.94 -11.48 -4.33
N ILE A 221 16.62 -11.51 -4.09
CA ILE A 221 15.97 -12.39 -3.13
C ILE A 221 16.20 -13.86 -3.53
N ASP A 222 15.87 -14.23 -4.76
CA ASP A 222 15.95 -15.61 -5.24
C ASP A 222 17.39 -16.17 -5.22
N SER A 223 18.38 -15.33 -5.51
CA SER A 223 19.78 -15.76 -5.51
C SER A 223 20.40 -15.82 -4.12
N SER A 224 19.84 -15.11 -3.15
CA SER A 224 20.44 -14.96 -1.81
C SER A 224 19.72 -15.74 -0.70
N TYR A 225 18.42 -16.06 -0.85
CA TYR A 225 17.66 -16.66 0.26
C TYR A 225 18.24 -17.98 0.79
N LYS A 226 18.75 -18.85 -0.08
CA LYS A 226 19.39 -20.12 0.33
C LYS A 226 20.71 -19.95 1.06
N LYS A 227 21.41 -18.83 0.80
CA LYS A 227 22.75 -18.58 1.34
C LYS A 227 22.72 -17.78 2.65
N PHE A 228 21.73 -16.91 2.78
CA PHE A 228 21.67 -15.91 3.86
C PHE A 228 20.67 -16.27 4.96
N LEU A 229 19.61 -17.02 4.63
CA LEU A 229 18.70 -17.51 5.66
C LEU A 229 19.21 -18.82 6.23
N ALA A 230 19.36 -18.88 7.56
CA ALA A 230 19.65 -20.12 8.25
C ALA A 230 18.48 -21.08 8.04
N LYS A 231 18.79 -22.31 7.58
CA LYS A 231 17.80 -23.39 7.66
C LYS A 231 17.57 -23.66 9.14
N ASN A 232 16.40 -23.28 9.64
CA ASN A 232 15.95 -23.82 10.92
C ASN A 232 15.93 -25.35 10.79
N LYS A 233 16.83 -26.00 11.52
CA LYS A 233 16.81 -27.45 11.76
C LYS A 233 15.66 -27.77 12.71
#